data_ceccdecc2e32e83fd79551ff63654518
#
_entry.id   ceccdecc2e32e83fd79551ff63654518
#
_cell.length_a   1.000
_cell.length_b   1.000
_cell.length_c   1.000
_cell.angle_alpha   90.00
_cell.angle_beta   90.00
_cell.angle_gamma   90.00
#
_symmetry.space_group_name_H-M   'P 1'
#
loop_
_entity.id
_entity.type
_entity.pdbx_description
1 polymer ?
#
loop_
_entity_poly.entity_id
_entity_poly.type
_entity_poly.pdbx_seq_one_letter_code
_entity_poly.pdbx_strand_id
1 'polypeptide(L)'
;MVKESLKNFCKYSASDEELFMYIRTNAGEWNEESFVKMKKLVREVIKDYENEECYPKIFIKYFVLNIPSIINILSNFKGCTDEELRKGYTEESYLSMIAERIKELKKLKLEFQNSLWS
;
A
#
# COMPACT_ATOMS: atom_id res chain seq x y z
N MET A 1 4.76 25.40 -3.75
CA MET A 1 4.48 24.98 -2.37
C MET A 1 4.03 23.54 -2.33
N VAL A 2 4.58 22.75 -1.42
CA VAL A 2 4.23 21.34 -1.27
C VAL A 2 2.91 21.22 -0.49
N LYS A 3 1.95 20.44 -1.02
CA LYS A 3 0.67 20.24 -0.35
C LYS A 3 0.84 19.37 0.90
N GLU A 4 -0.02 19.60 1.89
CA GLU A 4 0.05 18.87 3.17
C GLU A 4 -0.13 17.37 3.00
N SER A 5 -1.03 16.96 2.09
CA SER A 5 -1.23 15.54 1.78
C SER A 5 0.05 14.88 1.30
N LEU A 6 0.83 15.58 0.47
CA LEU A 6 2.10 15.05 -0.02
C LEU A 6 3.13 14.94 1.11
N LYS A 7 3.18 15.95 2.01
CA LYS A 7 4.07 15.89 3.18
C LYS A 7 3.78 14.69 4.05
N ASN A 8 2.49 14.44 4.31
CA ASN A 8 2.05 13.30 5.12
C ASN A 8 2.42 11.97 4.45
N PHE A 9 2.20 11.89 3.14
CA PHE A 9 2.59 10.71 2.36
C PHE A 9 4.10 10.49 2.41
N CYS A 10 4.89 11.54 2.24
CA CYS A 10 6.36 11.43 2.28
C CYS A 10 6.87 10.95 3.63
N LYS A 11 6.30 11.43 4.72
CA LYS A 11 6.65 10.95 6.07
C LYS A 11 6.38 9.46 6.21
N TYR A 12 5.21 9.02 5.74
CA TYR A 12 4.86 7.61 5.78
C TYR A 12 5.81 6.78 4.92
N SER A 13 6.04 7.17 3.67
CA SER A 13 6.84 6.40 2.73
C SER A 13 8.31 6.29 3.12
N ALA A 14 8.79 7.22 3.93
CA ALA A 14 10.18 7.20 4.44
C ALA A 14 10.31 6.53 5.80
N SER A 15 9.21 6.07 6.40
CA SER A 15 9.22 5.46 7.74
C SER A 15 9.32 3.93 7.66
N ASP A 16 9.65 3.33 8.81
CA ASP A 16 9.66 1.87 8.94
C ASP A 16 8.25 1.27 8.95
N GLU A 17 7.23 2.12 9.07
CA GLU A 17 5.82 1.72 9.05
C GLU A 17 5.30 1.51 7.63
N GLU A 18 6.01 2.00 6.61
CA GLU A 18 5.59 1.83 5.23
C GLU A 18 5.42 0.34 4.93
N LEU A 19 4.32 -0.02 4.30
CA LEU A 19 3.88 -1.41 4.19
C LEU A 19 4.92 -2.35 3.56
N PHE A 20 5.54 -1.95 2.46
CA PHE A 20 6.55 -2.79 1.81
C PHE A 20 7.76 -3.00 2.72
N MET A 21 8.23 -1.93 3.34
CA MET A 21 9.34 -1.99 4.29
C MET A 21 8.98 -2.86 5.49
N TYR A 22 7.78 -2.70 6.03
CA TYR A 22 7.31 -3.49 7.17
C TYR A 22 7.31 -4.98 6.85
N ILE A 23 6.74 -5.37 5.72
CA ILE A 23 6.68 -6.78 5.32
C ILE A 23 8.10 -7.36 5.20
N ARG A 24 9.02 -6.62 4.60
CA ARG A 24 10.40 -7.08 4.41
C ARG A 24 11.16 -7.24 5.73
N THR A 25 10.93 -6.36 6.68
CA THR A 25 11.68 -6.35 7.95
C THR A 25 11.02 -7.18 9.05
N ASN A 26 9.80 -7.67 8.83
CA ASN A 26 9.04 -8.44 9.81
C ASN A 26 8.69 -9.85 9.29
N ALA A 27 9.62 -10.46 8.58
CA ALA A 27 9.53 -11.86 8.12
C ALA A 27 8.26 -12.16 7.28
N GLY A 28 7.81 -11.20 6.50
CA GLY A 28 6.64 -11.37 5.64
C GLY A 28 5.30 -11.16 6.36
N GLU A 29 5.32 -10.64 7.58
CA GLU A 29 4.10 -10.41 8.34
C GLU A 29 3.29 -9.24 7.75
N TRP A 30 1.96 -9.43 7.68
CA TRP A 30 1.03 -8.40 7.22
C TRP A 30 0.75 -7.37 8.33
N ASN A 31 0.63 -6.10 7.94
CA ASN A 31 0.28 -5.02 8.86
C ASN A 31 -0.95 -4.27 8.32
N GLU A 32 -2.12 -4.59 8.86
CA GLU A 32 -3.38 -4.00 8.43
C GLU A 32 -3.44 -2.49 8.71
N GLU A 33 -2.90 -2.04 9.84
CA GLU A 33 -2.90 -0.61 10.18
C GLU A 33 -2.11 0.20 9.16
N SER A 34 -0.94 -0.31 8.75
CA SER A 34 -0.12 0.35 7.74
C SER A 34 -0.84 0.39 6.40
N PHE A 35 -1.53 -0.69 6.03
CA PHE A 35 -2.28 -0.76 4.79
C PHE A 35 -3.42 0.28 4.75
N VAL A 36 -4.20 0.37 5.82
CA VAL A 36 -5.29 1.34 5.91
C VAL A 36 -4.75 2.78 5.86
N LYS A 37 -3.67 3.04 6.58
CA LYS A 37 -3.02 4.35 6.59
C LYS A 37 -2.49 4.72 5.20
N MET A 38 -1.83 3.79 4.53
CA MET A 38 -1.30 3.99 3.18
C MET A 38 -2.41 4.35 2.20
N LYS A 39 -3.52 3.61 2.19
CA LYS A 39 -4.65 3.90 1.30
C LYS A 39 -5.19 5.30 1.52
N LYS A 40 -5.36 5.68 2.78
CA LYS A 40 -5.86 7.01 3.14
C LYS A 40 -4.94 8.10 2.63
N LEU A 41 -3.64 7.99 2.91
CA LEU A 41 -2.66 8.98 2.51
C LEU A 41 -2.53 9.10 0.98
N VAL A 42 -2.55 7.97 0.29
CA VAL A 42 -2.50 7.93 -1.17
C VAL A 42 -3.73 8.61 -1.78
N ARG A 43 -4.91 8.29 -1.27
CA ARG A 43 -6.16 8.88 -1.78
C ARG A 43 -6.24 10.38 -1.54
N GLU A 44 -5.70 10.86 -0.42
CA GLU A 44 -5.61 12.30 -0.14
C GLU A 44 -4.72 13.01 -1.17
N VAL A 45 -3.59 12.42 -1.54
CA VAL A 45 -2.71 12.98 -2.56
C VAL A 45 -3.41 12.99 -3.93
N ILE A 46 -4.06 11.89 -4.31
CA ILE A 46 -4.79 11.81 -5.58
C ILE A 46 -5.82 12.93 -5.65
N LYS A 47 -6.59 13.13 -4.58
CA LYS A 47 -7.61 14.18 -4.52
C LYS A 47 -7.01 15.58 -4.65
N ASP A 48 -5.92 15.85 -3.92
CA ASP A 48 -5.31 17.17 -3.90
C ASP A 48 -4.61 17.54 -5.22
N TYR A 49 -4.22 16.53 -5.99
CA TYR A 49 -3.54 16.73 -7.27
C TYR A 49 -4.43 16.48 -8.49
N GLU A 50 -5.73 16.22 -8.29
CA GLU A 50 -6.63 15.86 -9.41
C GLU A 50 -6.74 16.95 -10.48
N ASN A 51 -6.54 18.21 -10.10
CA ASN A 51 -6.60 19.36 -11.03
C ASN A 51 -5.21 19.88 -11.40
N GLU A 52 -4.15 19.19 -10.99
CA GLU A 52 -2.79 19.56 -11.34
C GLU A 52 -2.35 18.81 -12.60
N GLU A 53 -1.39 19.39 -13.34
CA GLU A 53 -0.89 18.77 -14.56
C GLU A 53 0.01 17.57 -14.32
N CYS A 54 0.63 17.47 -13.14
CA CYS A 54 1.55 16.38 -12.85
C CYS A 54 1.56 16.04 -11.37
N TYR A 55 1.97 14.81 -11.09
CA TYR A 55 2.26 14.33 -9.74
C TYR A 55 3.75 14.44 -9.44
N PRO A 56 4.13 14.65 -8.16
CA PRO A 56 5.53 14.58 -7.77
C PRO A 56 6.14 13.21 -8.06
N LYS A 57 7.40 13.16 -8.45
CA LYS A 57 8.08 11.90 -8.78
C LYS A 57 8.03 10.86 -7.67
N ILE A 58 8.14 11.27 -6.41
CA ILE A 58 8.12 10.35 -5.28
C ILE A 58 6.79 9.59 -5.20
N PHE A 59 5.68 10.25 -5.55
CA PHE A 59 4.37 9.64 -5.56
C PHE A 59 4.23 8.66 -6.72
N ILE A 60 4.70 9.06 -7.91
CA ILE A 60 4.69 8.19 -9.10
C ILE A 60 5.54 6.94 -8.84
N LYS A 61 6.72 7.09 -8.25
CA LYS A 61 7.60 5.97 -7.91
C LYS A 61 6.90 4.95 -7.00
N TYR A 62 6.10 5.43 -6.08
CA TYR A 62 5.38 4.54 -5.18
C TYR A 62 4.46 3.59 -5.96
N PHE A 63 3.75 4.12 -6.96
CA PHE A 63 2.86 3.31 -7.80
C PHE A 63 3.59 2.45 -8.84
N VAL A 64 4.79 2.84 -9.21
CA VAL A 64 5.59 2.08 -10.20
C VAL A 64 6.43 0.99 -9.54
N LEU A 65 6.94 1.25 -8.33
CA LEU A 65 7.87 0.36 -7.63
C LEU A 65 7.26 -0.31 -6.41
N ASN A 66 6.73 0.47 -5.46
CA ASN A 66 6.28 -0.06 -4.18
C ASN A 66 5.00 -0.90 -4.30
N ILE A 67 3.95 -0.36 -4.91
CA ILE A 67 2.68 -1.07 -5.04
C ILE A 67 2.84 -2.39 -5.80
N PRO A 68 3.50 -2.42 -6.98
CA PRO A 68 3.72 -3.69 -7.67
C PRO A 68 4.58 -4.69 -6.86
N SER A 69 5.55 -4.18 -6.10
CA SER A 69 6.39 -5.04 -5.25
C SER A 69 5.59 -5.66 -4.11
N ILE A 70 4.69 -4.89 -3.50
CA ILE A 70 3.80 -5.40 -2.45
C ILE A 70 2.89 -6.48 -3.04
N ILE A 71 2.26 -6.22 -4.19
CA ILE A 71 1.41 -7.20 -4.86
C ILE A 71 2.18 -8.49 -5.15
N ASN A 72 3.40 -8.36 -5.63
CA ASN A 72 4.25 -9.51 -5.95
C ASN A 72 4.56 -10.36 -4.71
N ILE A 73 4.93 -9.71 -3.60
CA ILE A 73 5.20 -10.40 -2.33
C ILE A 73 3.95 -11.12 -1.85
N LEU A 74 2.80 -10.44 -1.83
CA LEU A 74 1.54 -11.02 -1.37
C LEU A 74 1.09 -12.18 -2.26
N SER A 75 1.34 -12.10 -3.55
CA SER A 75 0.99 -13.16 -4.50
C SER A 75 1.77 -14.45 -4.27
N ASN A 76 2.89 -14.37 -3.54
CA ASN A 76 3.73 -15.52 -3.23
C ASN A 76 3.53 -16.06 -1.80
N PHE A 77 2.56 -15.51 -1.05
CA PHE A 77 2.24 -16.03 0.28
C PHE A 77 1.61 -17.41 0.16
N LYS A 78 2.12 -18.37 0.94
CA LYS A 78 1.66 -19.76 0.94
C LYS A 78 0.99 -20.19 2.24
N GLY A 79 1.02 -19.32 3.25
CA GLY A 79 0.44 -19.59 4.55
C GLY A 79 0.68 -18.42 5.47
N CYS A 80 0.30 -18.54 6.74
CA CYS A 80 0.50 -17.49 7.71
C CYS A 80 1.64 -17.84 8.70
N THR A 81 2.19 -16.79 9.31
CA THR A 81 3.24 -16.95 10.31
C THR A 81 2.64 -17.43 11.65
N ASP A 82 3.50 -17.91 12.56
CA ASP A 82 3.07 -18.31 13.90
C ASP A 82 2.39 -17.13 14.62
N GLU A 83 2.89 -15.93 14.43
CA GLU A 83 2.31 -14.72 15.04
C GLU A 83 0.90 -14.46 14.52
N GLU A 84 0.66 -14.69 13.25
CA GLU A 84 -0.66 -14.51 12.64
C GLU A 84 -1.64 -15.57 13.11
N LEU A 85 -1.16 -16.81 13.33
CA LEU A 85 -1.97 -17.86 13.95
C LEU A 85 -2.39 -17.48 15.36
N ARG A 86 -1.49 -16.85 16.13
CA ARG A 86 -1.81 -16.36 17.49
C ARG A 86 -2.86 -15.25 17.46
N LYS A 87 -2.93 -14.47 16.39
CA LYS A 87 -3.94 -13.41 16.21
C LYS A 87 -5.31 -13.96 15.82
N GLY A 88 -5.45 -15.27 15.68
CA GLY A 88 -6.71 -15.91 15.37
C GLY A 88 -6.94 -16.26 13.89
N TYR A 89 -5.95 -16.04 13.04
CA TYR A 89 -6.06 -16.45 11.64
C TYR A 89 -5.87 -17.95 11.50
N THR A 90 -6.60 -18.56 10.56
CA THR A 90 -6.25 -19.87 10.02
C THR A 90 -5.47 -19.60 8.72
N GLU A 91 -4.78 -20.62 8.19
CA GLU A 91 -4.10 -20.46 6.91
C GLU A 91 -5.09 -20.06 5.82
N GLU A 92 -6.26 -20.69 5.77
CA GLU A 92 -7.29 -20.39 4.79
C GLU A 92 -7.83 -18.97 4.92
N SER A 93 -8.18 -18.54 6.14
CA SER A 93 -8.71 -17.19 6.36
C SER A 93 -7.65 -16.13 6.08
N TYR A 94 -6.39 -16.41 6.41
CA TYR A 94 -5.31 -15.48 6.15
C TYR A 94 -5.07 -15.30 4.64
N LEU A 95 -4.99 -16.40 3.90
CA LEU A 95 -4.79 -16.35 2.44
C LEU A 95 -5.98 -15.70 1.73
N SER A 96 -7.19 -15.91 2.24
CA SER A 96 -8.39 -15.24 1.72
C SER A 96 -8.31 -13.73 1.94
N MET A 97 -7.89 -13.31 3.12
CA MET A 97 -7.69 -11.88 3.44
C MET A 97 -6.62 -11.27 2.54
N ILE A 98 -5.50 -11.96 2.36
CA ILE A 98 -4.42 -11.49 1.47
C ILE A 98 -4.93 -11.32 0.05
N ALA A 99 -5.71 -12.27 -0.47
CA ALA A 99 -6.30 -12.16 -1.81
C ALA A 99 -7.17 -10.91 -1.94
N GLU A 100 -7.95 -10.58 -0.90
CA GLU A 100 -8.75 -9.35 -0.87
C GLU A 100 -7.86 -8.10 -0.87
N ARG A 101 -6.75 -8.13 -0.13
CA ARG A 101 -5.83 -6.99 -0.09
C ARG A 101 -5.14 -6.76 -1.43
N ILE A 102 -4.82 -7.82 -2.15
CA ILE A 102 -4.28 -7.72 -3.51
C ILE A 102 -5.27 -7.03 -4.43
N LYS A 103 -6.56 -7.39 -4.35
CA LYS A 103 -7.61 -6.73 -5.14
C LYS A 103 -7.71 -5.24 -4.81
N GLU A 104 -7.63 -4.89 -3.53
CA GLU A 104 -7.68 -3.49 -3.09
C GLU A 104 -6.47 -2.71 -3.59
N LEU A 105 -5.28 -3.30 -3.59
CA LEU A 105 -4.07 -2.67 -4.11
C LEU A 105 -4.18 -2.42 -5.62
N LYS A 106 -4.70 -3.39 -6.36
CA LYS A 106 -4.93 -3.25 -7.80
C LYS A 106 -5.97 -2.17 -8.10
N LYS A 107 -7.01 -2.08 -7.26
CA LYS A 107 -8.02 -1.03 -7.37
C LYS A 107 -7.41 0.35 -7.11
N LEU A 108 -6.56 0.47 -6.09
CA LEU A 108 -5.87 1.71 -5.77
C LEU A 108 -4.98 2.16 -6.94
N LYS A 109 -4.25 1.22 -7.53
CA LYS A 109 -3.43 1.47 -8.71
C LYS A 109 -4.27 1.98 -9.87
N LEU A 110 -5.46 1.40 -10.07
CA LEU A 110 -6.38 1.82 -11.11
C LEU A 110 -6.93 3.23 -10.85
N GLU A 111 -7.25 3.55 -9.59
CA GLU A 111 -7.68 4.89 -9.19
C GLU A 111 -6.62 5.92 -9.55
N PHE A 112 -5.35 5.61 -9.27
CA PHE A 112 -4.23 6.48 -9.65
C PHE A 112 -4.13 6.64 -11.16
N GLN A 113 -4.17 5.54 -11.92
CA GLN A 113 -4.10 5.57 -13.38
C GLN A 113 -5.23 6.38 -13.97
N ASN A 114 -6.45 6.20 -13.47
CA ASN A 114 -7.62 6.95 -13.96
C ASN A 114 -7.47 8.45 -13.68
N SER A 115 -6.83 8.83 -12.59
CA SER A 115 -6.62 10.25 -12.26
C SER A 115 -5.70 10.95 -13.25
N LEU A 116 -4.87 10.20 -13.98
CA LEU A 116 -3.97 10.78 -14.99
C LEU A 116 -4.72 11.26 -16.24
N TRP A 117 -5.96 10.81 -16.42
CA TRP A 117 -6.78 11.11 -17.62
C TRP A 117 -7.92 12.07 -17.34
N SER A 118 -8.08 12.50 -16.12
CA SER A 118 -9.17 13.42 -15.74
C SER A 118 -8.80 14.89 -15.86
#